data_59281ceea378812813fc768debbfc44a
#
_entry.id   59281ceea378812813fc768debbfc44a
#
_cell.length_a   1.000
_cell.length_b   1.000
_cell.length_c   1.000
_cell.angle_alpha   90.00
_cell.angle_beta   90.00
_cell.angle_gamma   90.00
#
_symmetry.space_group_name_H-M   'P 1'
#
loop_
_entity.id
_entity.type
_entity.pdbx_description
1 polymer ?
#
loop_
_entity_poly.entity_id
_entity_poly.type
_entity_poly.pdbx_seq_one_letter_code
_entity_poly.pdbx_strand_id
1 'polypeptide(L)'
;MPNFEEIKPRQLKPALSHGDSLYDSARVPHDTRWELPLPSKAETIDYTQLILDRVLEQTQAGAAGEVDGYDETYFLQLALFHEDMHSEAITYTRQTLNYSMPHLAVAPDDPEIGKRNESLGSAHPASASNVILGDAEIPGGSFLLGSAQDQSFVFDNEMWAHPIEVKPFAISRTAVTNAEFREFVRDDGYRRAEFWVQNGWRWRQDVGAEHPVYWRPLSGDRWLRRNFDQWVPLEDDLPVLHVNWYEASAYCRWAGRRLPTEAEWEIAACAEPMPNGQGIAERKRLYPWGDSPPATERANLDWRNMGCIEVHALPASESAFGCRQMIGNTWEWTSSAFEPYPGFVAGPYKEYSAPWFGDHKVLRGGCWATRSRLIRNNYRNFYKPDRRDVWAGFRTCALSNER
;
A
#
# COMPACT_ATOMS: atom_id res chain seq x y z
N MET A 1 6.67 -31.87 -20.34
CA MET A 1 5.86 -30.66 -20.56
C MET A 1 4.43 -31.14 -20.70
N PRO A 2 3.55 -30.97 -19.71
CA PRO A 2 2.14 -31.28 -19.92
C PRO A 2 1.53 -30.15 -20.76
N ASN A 3 0.74 -30.57 -21.76
CA ASN A 3 -0.06 -29.69 -22.59
C ASN A 3 -1.09 -28.97 -21.69
N PHE A 4 -1.07 -27.66 -21.68
CA PHE A 4 -2.14 -26.84 -21.13
C PHE A 4 -3.36 -26.92 -22.06
N GLU A 5 -4.14 -27.97 -21.95
CA GLU A 5 -5.49 -27.99 -22.50
C GLU A 5 -6.35 -27.08 -21.62
N GLU A 6 -7.16 -26.24 -22.27
CA GLU A 6 -8.09 -25.30 -21.65
C GLU A 6 -8.90 -25.97 -20.53
N ILE A 7 -8.61 -25.63 -19.29
CA ILE A 7 -9.39 -26.10 -18.16
C ILE A 7 -10.67 -25.28 -18.15
N LYS A 8 -11.76 -25.98 -18.46
CA LYS A 8 -13.10 -25.39 -18.38
C LYS A 8 -13.45 -25.23 -16.91
N PRO A 9 -13.60 -23.98 -16.41
CA PRO A 9 -14.15 -23.79 -15.07
C PRO A 9 -15.49 -24.52 -14.98
N ARG A 10 -15.82 -25.12 -13.81
CA ARG A 10 -17.17 -25.67 -13.58
C ARG A 10 -18.17 -24.66 -14.13
N GLN A 11 -18.94 -25.02 -15.16
CA GLN A 11 -19.93 -24.13 -15.78
C GLN A 11 -21.09 -23.90 -14.78
N LEU A 12 -20.83 -23.09 -13.78
CA LEU A 12 -21.90 -22.55 -12.95
C LEU A 12 -22.71 -21.62 -13.86
N LYS A 13 -24.00 -21.84 -13.88
CA LYS A 13 -24.92 -20.99 -14.66
C LYS A 13 -24.75 -19.55 -14.15
N PRO A 14 -24.45 -18.57 -15.02
CA PRO A 14 -24.29 -17.18 -14.59
C PRO A 14 -25.47 -16.72 -13.74
N ALA A 15 -25.21 -16.07 -12.62
CA ALA A 15 -26.24 -15.53 -11.77
C ALA A 15 -26.99 -14.36 -12.46
N LEU A 16 -26.29 -13.66 -13.35
CA LEU A 16 -26.83 -12.63 -14.22
C LEU A 16 -26.54 -13.02 -15.69
N SER A 17 -27.58 -13.12 -16.52
CA SER A 17 -27.46 -13.60 -17.90
C SER A 17 -26.53 -12.77 -18.79
N HIS A 18 -26.26 -11.51 -18.42
CA HIS A 18 -25.38 -10.57 -19.11
C HIS A 18 -24.15 -10.18 -18.27
N GLY A 19 -23.86 -10.91 -17.19
CA GLY A 19 -22.81 -10.57 -16.24
C GLY A 19 -21.45 -10.35 -16.90
N ASP A 20 -21.03 -11.24 -17.79
CA ASP A 20 -19.74 -11.16 -18.47
C ASP A 20 -19.61 -9.91 -19.35
N SER A 21 -20.69 -9.49 -20.00
CA SER A 21 -20.69 -8.29 -20.86
C SER A 21 -20.69 -6.98 -20.06
N LEU A 22 -20.98 -7.03 -18.76
CA LEU A 22 -20.99 -5.86 -17.88
C LEU A 22 -19.78 -5.79 -16.97
N TYR A 23 -19.31 -6.93 -16.48
CA TYR A 23 -18.36 -7.01 -15.38
C TYR A 23 -17.03 -7.69 -15.72
N ASP A 24 -16.89 -8.32 -16.90
CA ASP A 24 -15.60 -8.82 -17.35
C ASP A 24 -14.71 -7.65 -17.78
N SER A 25 -13.83 -7.22 -16.87
CA SER A 25 -12.96 -6.06 -17.08
C SER A 25 -11.94 -6.26 -18.21
N ALA A 26 -11.64 -7.51 -18.57
CA ALA A 26 -10.77 -7.83 -19.70
C ALA A 26 -11.45 -7.63 -21.06
N ARG A 27 -12.78 -7.72 -21.11
CA ARG A 27 -13.56 -7.61 -22.35
C ARG A 27 -14.22 -6.25 -22.54
N VAL A 28 -14.46 -5.51 -21.44
CA VAL A 28 -15.14 -4.22 -21.49
C VAL A 28 -14.10 -3.09 -21.52
N PRO A 29 -13.94 -2.36 -22.65
CA PRO A 29 -13.02 -1.24 -22.75
C PRO A 29 -13.31 -0.17 -21.69
N HIS A 30 -12.26 0.44 -21.15
CA HIS A 30 -12.36 1.37 -20.02
C HIS A 30 -13.19 2.63 -20.36
N ASP A 31 -13.07 3.12 -21.58
CA ASP A 31 -13.72 4.33 -22.09
C ASP A 31 -15.22 4.13 -22.39
N THR A 32 -15.67 2.89 -22.60
CA THR A 32 -17.07 2.57 -22.89
C THR A 32 -17.90 2.19 -21.66
N ARG A 33 -17.28 2.05 -20.49
CA ARG A 33 -17.95 1.58 -19.25
C ARG A 33 -19.11 2.46 -18.81
N TRP A 34 -19.05 3.74 -19.11
CA TRP A 34 -20.10 4.71 -18.75
C TRP A 34 -21.38 4.60 -19.59
N GLU A 35 -21.30 3.91 -20.73
CA GLU A 35 -22.41 3.72 -21.67
C GLU A 35 -23.10 2.36 -21.51
N LEU A 36 -22.62 1.53 -20.58
CA LEU A 36 -23.18 0.22 -20.35
C LEU A 36 -24.60 0.29 -19.77
N PRO A 37 -25.50 -0.60 -20.16
CA PRO A 37 -26.83 -0.70 -19.57
C PRO A 37 -26.75 -1.37 -18.19
N LEU A 38 -26.19 -0.64 -17.22
CA LEU A 38 -25.98 -1.16 -15.88
C LEU A 38 -27.32 -1.43 -15.18
N PRO A 39 -27.44 -2.49 -14.38
CA PRO A 39 -28.57 -2.71 -13.50
C PRO A 39 -28.76 -1.54 -12.53
N SER A 40 -29.99 -1.38 -12.04
CA SER A 40 -30.26 -0.45 -10.95
C SER A 40 -29.45 -0.80 -9.69
N LYS A 41 -29.31 0.16 -8.78
CA LYS A 41 -28.63 -0.07 -7.51
C LYS A 41 -29.24 -1.24 -6.71
N ALA A 42 -30.56 -1.37 -6.72
CA ALA A 42 -31.27 -2.45 -6.04
C ALA A 42 -30.92 -3.81 -6.65
N GLU A 43 -31.02 -3.95 -7.96
CA GLU A 43 -30.65 -5.18 -8.69
C GLU A 43 -29.17 -5.54 -8.49
N THR A 44 -28.28 -4.54 -8.42
CA THR A 44 -26.85 -4.78 -8.14
C THR A 44 -26.66 -5.32 -6.72
N ILE A 45 -27.37 -4.78 -5.73
CA ILE A 45 -27.32 -5.29 -4.34
C ILE A 45 -27.85 -6.72 -4.28
N ASP A 46 -28.97 -7.01 -4.91
CA ASP A 46 -29.56 -8.36 -4.95
C ASP A 46 -28.60 -9.35 -5.63
N TYR A 47 -27.95 -8.92 -6.71
CA TYR A 47 -26.94 -9.73 -7.40
C TYR A 47 -25.72 -10.03 -6.51
N THR A 48 -25.18 -9.02 -5.81
CA THR A 48 -24.05 -9.23 -4.90
C THR A 48 -24.42 -10.13 -3.73
N GLN A 49 -25.66 -10.02 -3.20
CA GLN A 49 -26.13 -10.90 -2.15
C GLN A 49 -26.26 -12.36 -2.64
N LEU A 50 -26.82 -12.55 -3.83
CA LEU A 50 -26.92 -13.88 -4.44
C LEU A 50 -25.54 -14.54 -4.65
N ILE A 51 -24.53 -13.76 -5.07
CA ILE A 51 -23.16 -14.28 -5.21
C ILE A 51 -22.59 -14.66 -3.85
N LEU A 52 -22.75 -13.80 -2.85
CA LEU A 52 -22.29 -14.09 -1.48
C LEU A 52 -22.93 -15.37 -0.93
N ASP A 53 -24.23 -15.53 -1.07
CA ASP A 53 -24.94 -16.73 -0.60
C ASP A 53 -24.41 -18.00 -1.26
N ARG A 54 -24.15 -17.98 -2.57
CA ARG A 54 -23.53 -19.10 -3.30
C ARG A 54 -22.13 -19.43 -2.81
N VAL A 55 -21.31 -18.41 -2.54
CA VAL A 55 -19.95 -18.60 -2.00
C VAL A 55 -20.02 -19.24 -0.61
N LEU A 56 -20.92 -18.74 0.25
CA LEU A 56 -21.11 -19.30 1.60
C LEU A 56 -21.60 -20.75 1.56
N GLU A 57 -22.56 -21.09 0.69
CA GLU A 57 -23.04 -22.46 0.49
C GLU A 57 -21.89 -23.41 0.05
N GLN A 58 -21.05 -22.98 -0.93
CA GLN A 58 -19.91 -23.77 -1.37
C GLN A 58 -18.88 -23.98 -0.25
N THR A 59 -18.57 -22.93 0.49
CA THR A 59 -17.61 -23.00 1.61
C THR A 59 -18.12 -23.95 2.71
N GLN A 60 -19.42 -23.90 3.03
CA GLN A 60 -20.03 -24.79 4.03
C GLN A 60 -20.12 -26.25 3.57
N ALA A 61 -20.27 -26.49 2.28
CA ALA A 61 -20.32 -27.84 1.70
C ALA A 61 -18.96 -28.56 1.76
N GLY A 62 -17.91 -27.89 2.18
CA GLY A 62 -16.57 -28.48 2.31
C GLY A 62 -16.00 -28.93 0.96
N ALA A 63 -16.37 -28.26 -0.11
CA ALA A 63 -15.89 -28.51 -1.45
C ALA A 63 -14.40 -28.10 -1.55
N ALA A 64 -13.52 -28.91 -0.98
CA ALA A 64 -12.09 -28.80 -1.16
C ALA A 64 -11.73 -29.56 -2.46
N GLY A 65 -11.79 -28.86 -3.59
CA GLY A 65 -11.28 -29.32 -4.87
C GLY A 65 -10.01 -28.55 -5.25
N GLU A 66 -9.20 -29.13 -6.09
CA GLU A 66 -8.09 -28.45 -6.74
C GLU A 66 -8.55 -28.01 -8.14
N VAL A 67 -8.32 -26.74 -8.47
CA VAL A 67 -8.62 -26.16 -9.78
C VAL A 67 -7.32 -25.54 -10.31
N ASP A 68 -6.84 -25.98 -11.46
CA ASP A 68 -5.63 -25.49 -12.10
C ASP A 68 -4.36 -25.55 -11.23
N GLY A 69 -4.26 -26.51 -10.32
CA GLY A 69 -3.15 -26.62 -9.38
C GLY A 69 -3.27 -25.68 -8.18
N TYR A 70 -4.43 -25.01 -8.02
CA TYR A 70 -4.75 -24.16 -6.88
C TYR A 70 -5.87 -24.79 -6.05
N ASP A 71 -5.76 -24.69 -4.75
CA ASP A 71 -6.84 -24.99 -3.82
C ASP A 71 -8.05 -24.06 -4.11
N GLU A 72 -9.27 -24.56 -4.08
CA GLU A 72 -10.49 -23.74 -4.27
C GLU A 72 -10.52 -22.53 -3.29
N THR A 73 -9.92 -22.66 -2.12
CA THR A 73 -9.80 -21.54 -1.16
C THR A 73 -8.94 -20.40 -1.69
N TYR A 74 -8.01 -20.66 -2.60
CA TYR A 74 -7.18 -19.63 -3.24
C TYR A 74 -8.05 -18.61 -3.99
N PHE A 75 -9.01 -19.07 -4.78
CA PHE A 75 -9.89 -18.18 -5.55
C PHE A 75 -10.82 -17.36 -4.65
N LEU A 76 -11.27 -17.94 -3.55
CA LEU A 76 -12.07 -17.21 -2.55
C LEU A 76 -11.24 -16.12 -1.87
N GLN A 77 -9.99 -16.42 -1.50
CA GLN A 77 -9.07 -15.46 -0.92
C GLN A 77 -8.69 -14.37 -1.94
N LEU A 78 -8.41 -14.75 -3.20
CA LEU A 78 -8.13 -13.81 -4.27
C LEU A 78 -9.28 -12.81 -4.47
N ALA A 79 -10.52 -13.30 -4.55
CA ALA A 79 -11.70 -12.47 -4.70
C ALA A 79 -11.89 -11.53 -3.49
N LEU A 80 -11.72 -12.06 -2.27
CA LEU A 80 -11.83 -11.28 -1.04
C LEU A 80 -10.77 -10.17 -0.97
N PHE A 81 -9.53 -10.49 -1.29
CA PHE A 81 -8.43 -9.52 -1.27
C PHE A 81 -8.56 -8.49 -2.39
N HIS A 82 -9.07 -8.89 -3.56
CA HIS A 82 -9.37 -7.96 -4.64
C HIS A 82 -10.48 -6.97 -4.25
N GLU A 83 -11.51 -7.44 -3.55
CA GLU A 83 -12.56 -6.56 -3.01
C GLU A 83 -12.00 -5.59 -1.94
N ASP A 84 -11.07 -6.05 -1.11
CA ASP A 84 -10.36 -5.19 -0.16
C ASP A 84 -9.56 -4.08 -0.85
N MET A 85 -8.90 -4.38 -1.97
CA MET A 85 -8.20 -3.37 -2.78
C MET A 85 -9.17 -2.34 -3.38
N HIS A 86 -10.32 -2.78 -3.89
CA HIS A 86 -11.37 -1.87 -4.38
C HIS A 86 -11.92 -0.99 -3.27
N SER A 87 -12.12 -1.52 -2.08
CA SER A 87 -12.58 -0.76 -0.92
C SER A 87 -11.59 0.35 -0.54
N GLU A 88 -10.28 0.07 -0.58
CA GLU A 88 -9.25 1.09 -0.44
C GLU A 88 -9.31 2.12 -1.58
N ALA A 89 -9.45 1.64 -2.83
CA ALA A 89 -9.53 2.51 -4.00
C ALA A 89 -10.71 3.48 -3.96
N ILE A 90 -11.86 3.06 -3.46
CA ILE A 90 -13.03 3.92 -3.27
C ILE A 90 -12.72 5.06 -2.30
N THR A 91 -11.91 4.85 -1.26
CA THR A 91 -11.59 5.93 -0.31
C THR A 91 -10.73 7.03 -0.94
N TYR A 92 -9.68 6.70 -1.67
CA TYR A 92 -8.90 7.74 -2.35
C TYR A 92 -9.63 8.34 -3.56
N THR A 93 -10.54 7.60 -4.19
CA THR A 93 -11.45 8.16 -5.20
C THR A 93 -12.37 9.21 -4.59
N ARG A 94 -12.94 8.95 -3.41
CA ARG A 94 -13.75 9.95 -2.67
C ARG A 94 -12.94 11.19 -2.30
N GLN A 95 -11.68 10.99 -1.85
CA GLN A 95 -10.73 12.08 -1.60
C GLN A 95 -10.52 12.90 -2.88
N THR A 96 -10.29 12.25 -4.02
CA THR A 96 -10.06 12.91 -5.30
C THR A 96 -11.26 13.71 -5.78
N LEU A 97 -12.45 13.13 -5.68
CA LEU A 97 -13.73 13.74 -6.09
C LEU A 97 -14.28 14.76 -5.08
N ASN A 98 -13.57 15.02 -4.00
CA ASN A 98 -13.99 15.97 -2.96
C ASN A 98 -15.36 15.59 -2.34
N TYR A 99 -15.60 14.30 -2.16
CA TYR A 99 -16.77 13.81 -1.44
C TYR A 99 -16.52 13.84 0.06
N SER A 100 -17.60 13.88 0.83
CA SER A 100 -17.52 13.79 2.29
C SER A 100 -16.86 12.47 2.73
N MET A 101 -16.21 12.51 3.90
CA MET A 101 -15.67 11.32 4.53
C MET A 101 -16.74 10.22 4.63
N PRO A 102 -16.44 8.95 4.28
CA PRO A 102 -17.43 7.90 4.40
C PRO A 102 -17.72 7.58 5.86
N HIS A 103 -19.00 7.42 6.19
CA HIS A 103 -19.41 6.84 7.46
C HIS A 103 -19.44 5.32 7.30
N LEU A 104 -18.45 4.65 7.88
CA LEU A 104 -18.42 3.20 7.87
C LEU A 104 -19.22 2.68 9.07
N ALA A 105 -20.21 1.82 8.79
CA ALA A 105 -20.84 1.03 9.84
C ALA A 105 -19.78 0.02 10.34
N VAL A 106 -19.18 0.30 11.46
CA VAL A 106 -18.27 -0.64 12.12
C VAL A 106 -19.11 -1.74 12.71
N ALA A 107 -18.63 -2.99 12.63
CA ALA A 107 -19.30 -4.11 13.28
C ALA A 107 -19.59 -3.80 14.76
N PRO A 108 -20.74 -4.21 15.30
CA PRO A 108 -21.18 -3.84 16.65
C PRO A 108 -20.23 -4.23 17.78
N ASP A 109 -19.24 -5.07 17.49
CA ASP A 109 -18.34 -5.69 18.46
C ASP A 109 -17.12 -4.83 18.84
N ASP A 110 -16.94 -3.65 18.25
CA ASP A 110 -15.87 -2.72 18.66
C ASP A 110 -16.45 -1.36 19.13
N PRO A 111 -16.82 -1.25 20.43
CA PRO A 111 -17.44 -0.04 21.00
C PRO A 111 -16.50 1.19 21.01
N GLU A 112 -15.20 1.01 20.75
CA GLU A 112 -14.23 2.11 20.74
C GLU A 112 -14.21 2.88 19.43
N ILE A 113 -14.58 2.24 18.30
CA ILE A 113 -14.55 2.90 16.99
C ILE A 113 -15.74 3.88 16.83
N GLY A 114 -16.91 3.54 17.39
CA GLY A 114 -18.08 4.42 17.37
C GLY A 114 -17.88 5.75 18.09
N LYS A 115 -17.10 5.75 19.17
CA LYS A 115 -16.81 6.96 19.98
C LYS A 115 -15.78 7.88 19.33
N ARG A 116 -14.90 7.35 18.47
CA ARG A 116 -13.86 8.15 17.80
C ARG A 116 -14.38 8.95 16.62
N ASN A 117 -15.42 8.47 15.94
CA ASN A 117 -16.06 9.23 14.85
C ASN A 117 -16.71 10.54 15.32
N GLU A 118 -17.08 10.63 16.59
CA GLU A 118 -17.62 11.87 17.19
C GLU A 118 -16.52 12.86 17.62
N SER A 119 -15.26 12.41 17.73
CA SER A 119 -14.13 13.23 18.21
C SER A 119 -13.12 13.64 17.14
N LEU A 120 -13.41 13.44 15.86
CA LEU A 120 -12.53 13.79 14.73
C LEU A 120 -12.22 15.29 14.56
N GLY A 121 -12.58 16.11 15.54
CA GLY A 121 -12.18 17.52 15.65
C GLY A 121 -11.24 17.82 16.83
N SER A 122 -10.92 16.86 17.66
CA SER A 122 -10.00 17.05 18.79
C SER A 122 -8.68 16.34 18.51
N ALA A 123 -7.60 17.12 18.48
CA ALA A 123 -6.24 16.59 18.51
C ALA A 123 -6.16 15.44 19.53
N HIS A 124 -5.67 14.27 19.10
CA HIS A 124 -5.32 13.23 20.05
C HIS A 124 -4.43 13.86 21.12
N PRO A 125 -4.67 13.62 22.42
CA PRO A 125 -3.73 14.06 23.42
C PRO A 125 -2.38 13.45 23.04
N ALA A 126 -1.40 14.32 22.79
CA ALA A 126 -0.04 13.92 22.56
C ALA A 126 0.34 13.00 23.74
N SER A 127 0.21 11.69 23.55
CA SER A 127 0.96 10.76 24.36
C SER A 127 2.40 11.22 24.17
N ALA A 128 3.11 11.46 25.25
CA ALA A 128 4.52 11.78 25.23
C ALA A 128 5.26 10.57 24.62
N SER A 129 5.05 10.34 23.34
CA SER A 129 5.71 9.30 22.56
C SER A 129 7.14 9.77 22.41
N ASN A 130 8.08 8.95 22.88
CA ASN A 130 9.50 9.16 22.63
C ASN A 130 9.68 9.39 21.14
N VAL A 131 10.00 10.61 20.76
CA VAL A 131 10.29 10.97 19.36
C VAL A 131 11.46 10.11 18.91
N ILE A 132 11.23 9.27 17.91
CA ILE A 132 12.29 8.46 17.31
C ILE A 132 12.86 9.24 16.15
N LEU A 133 14.11 9.59 16.25
CA LEU A 133 14.86 10.31 15.21
C LEU A 133 15.94 9.41 14.62
N GLY A 134 16.39 9.79 13.43
CA GLY A 134 17.54 9.21 12.75
C GLY A 134 17.23 7.90 12.02
N ASP A 135 18.30 7.23 11.68
CA ASP A 135 18.27 6.03 10.85
C ASP A 135 18.46 4.75 11.67
N ALA A 136 17.91 3.68 11.15
CA ALA A 136 18.24 2.32 11.55
C ALA A 136 19.37 1.82 10.65
N GLU A 137 20.45 1.37 11.27
CA GLU A 137 21.56 0.73 10.55
C GLU A 137 21.23 -0.73 10.28
N ILE A 138 21.20 -1.10 9.01
CA ILE A 138 20.88 -2.45 8.55
C ILE A 138 22.18 -3.09 8.05
N PRO A 139 22.65 -4.16 8.68
CA PRO A 139 23.81 -4.90 8.19
C PRO A 139 23.39 -5.62 6.89
N GLY A 140 24.11 -5.40 5.81
CA GLY A 140 23.84 -6.12 4.56
C GLY A 140 23.97 -7.63 4.70
N GLY A 141 23.77 -8.34 3.61
CA GLY A 141 23.90 -9.81 3.55
C GLY A 141 22.98 -10.43 2.51
N SER A 142 23.00 -11.75 2.46
CA SER A 142 22.09 -12.53 1.64
C SER A 142 20.71 -12.55 2.26
N PHE A 143 19.68 -12.35 1.44
CA PHE A 143 18.29 -12.29 1.87
C PHE A 143 17.37 -12.94 0.82
N LEU A 144 16.31 -13.58 1.28
CA LEU A 144 15.30 -14.17 0.40
C LEU A 144 14.15 -13.15 0.20
N LEU A 145 14.18 -12.40 -0.90
CA LEU A 145 13.14 -11.45 -1.27
C LEU A 145 11.91 -12.18 -1.82
N GLY A 146 10.72 -11.81 -1.39
CA GLY A 146 9.45 -12.38 -1.84
C GLY A 146 8.86 -13.42 -0.89
N SER A 147 7.84 -14.13 -1.33
CA SER A 147 7.04 -15.05 -0.50
C SER A 147 7.58 -16.47 -0.50
N ALA A 148 7.64 -17.09 0.68
CA ALA A 148 7.92 -18.52 0.81
C ALA A 148 6.71 -19.36 0.34
N GLN A 149 6.96 -20.62 -0.03
CA GLN A 149 5.94 -21.53 -0.58
C GLN A 149 4.97 -22.09 0.46
N ASP A 150 5.25 -21.91 1.72
CA ASP A 150 4.44 -22.41 2.85
C ASP A 150 3.33 -21.46 3.29
N GLN A 151 3.16 -20.32 2.61
CA GLN A 151 2.08 -19.37 2.90
C GLN A 151 0.77 -19.83 2.27
N SER A 152 -0.33 -19.63 3.01
CA SER A 152 -1.67 -20.07 2.59
C SER A 152 -2.21 -19.34 1.36
N PHE A 153 -1.75 -18.11 1.11
CA PHE A 153 -2.07 -17.31 -0.07
C PHE A 153 -0.90 -16.40 -0.43
N VAL A 154 -0.59 -16.32 -1.72
CA VAL A 154 0.45 -15.46 -2.28
C VAL A 154 -0.03 -14.93 -3.62
N PHE A 155 0.13 -13.64 -3.88
CA PHE A 155 -0.09 -13.08 -5.21
C PHE A 155 1.04 -13.49 -6.16
N ASP A 156 0.74 -13.61 -7.43
CA ASP A 156 1.71 -14.06 -8.45
C ASP A 156 2.97 -13.18 -8.51
N ASN A 157 2.85 -11.87 -8.27
CA ASN A 157 3.97 -10.95 -8.28
C ASN A 157 4.88 -11.02 -7.04
N GLU A 158 4.47 -11.76 -6.02
CA GLU A 158 5.26 -12.02 -4.81
C GLU A 158 6.01 -13.36 -4.87
N MET A 159 5.73 -14.19 -5.89
CA MET A 159 6.25 -15.56 -6.05
C MET A 159 7.56 -15.55 -6.84
N TRP A 160 8.60 -16.28 -6.41
CA TRP A 160 8.78 -16.87 -5.08
C TRP A 160 9.99 -16.25 -4.43
N ALA A 161 10.19 -16.52 -3.14
CA ALA A 161 11.37 -16.06 -2.43
C ALA A 161 12.65 -16.49 -3.16
N HIS A 162 13.50 -15.53 -3.47
CA HIS A 162 14.73 -15.74 -4.22
C HIS A 162 15.90 -15.00 -3.57
N PRO A 163 17.13 -15.52 -3.67
CA PRO A 163 18.28 -14.93 -3.02
C PRO A 163 18.68 -13.62 -3.71
N ILE A 164 18.94 -12.61 -2.87
CA ILE A 164 19.54 -11.34 -3.27
C ILE A 164 20.65 -10.97 -2.29
N GLU A 165 21.63 -10.23 -2.76
CA GLU A 165 22.68 -9.64 -1.92
C GLU A 165 22.41 -8.15 -1.73
N VAL A 166 22.33 -7.70 -0.49
CA VAL A 166 22.13 -6.29 -0.13
C VAL A 166 23.33 -5.77 0.65
N LYS A 167 23.88 -4.65 0.22
CA LYS A 167 24.96 -3.96 0.94
C LYS A 167 24.41 -3.36 2.25
N PRO A 168 25.24 -3.13 3.27
CA PRO A 168 24.84 -2.37 4.46
C PRO A 168 24.25 -1.02 4.06
N PHE A 169 23.16 -0.63 4.72
CA PHE A 169 22.47 0.64 4.46
C PHE A 169 21.85 1.20 5.74
N ALA A 170 21.54 2.49 5.70
CA ALA A 170 20.82 3.16 6.77
C ALA A 170 19.48 3.69 6.23
N ILE A 171 18.39 3.35 6.94
CA ILE A 171 17.02 3.71 6.56
C ILE A 171 16.35 4.51 7.67
N SER A 172 15.59 5.55 7.32
CA SER A 172 14.88 6.34 8.32
C SER A 172 13.91 5.47 9.13
N ARG A 173 13.91 5.67 10.46
CA ARG A 173 13.05 4.90 11.37
C ARG A 173 11.56 5.16 11.15
N THR A 174 11.21 6.31 10.59
CA THR A 174 9.83 6.73 10.30
C THR A 174 9.68 7.14 8.85
N ALA A 175 8.44 7.22 8.38
CA ALA A 175 8.12 7.90 7.12
C ALA A 175 8.43 9.40 7.22
N VAL A 176 8.66 10.06 6.08
CA VAL A 176 8.85 11.51 6.00
C VAL A 176 7.58 12.22 6.44
N THR A 177 7.72 13.17 7.35
CA THR A 177 6.62 13.94 7.92
C THR A 177 6.20 15.13 7.04
N ASN A 178 5.01 15.65 7.30
CA ASN A 178 4.55 16.91 6.69
C ASN A 178 5.50 18.08 7.00
N ALA A 179 6.03 18.15 8.23
CA ALA A 179 6.98 19.20 8.61
C ALA A 179 8.25 19.12 7.75
N GLU A 180 8.84 17.95 7.62
CA GLU A 180 10.05 17.73 6.81
C GLU A 180 9.81 18.04 5.34
N PHE A 181 8.68 17.60 4.79
CA PHE A 181 8.35 17.86 3.37
C PHE A 181 8.03 19.35 3.13
N ARG A 182 7.46 20.02 4.09
CA ARG A 182 7.22 21.48 4.02
C ARG A 182 8.52 22.27 3.87
N GLU A 183 9.62 21.84 4.51
CA GLU A 183 10.93 22.49 4.33
C GLU A 183 11.44 22.38 2.88
N PHE A 184 11.23 21.23 2.22
CA PHE A 184 11.52 21.08 0.79
C PHE A 184 10.69 22.05 -0.06
N VAL A 185 9.39 22.20 0.24
CA VAL A 185 8.51 23.17 -0.46
C VAL A 185 9.01 24.60 -0.24
N ARG A 186 9.38 24.96 0.99
CA ARG A 186 9.86 26.30 1.39
C ARG A 186 11.21 26.67 0.74
N ASP A 187 12.09 25.69 0.54
CA ASP A 187 13.39 25.86 -0.12
C ASP A 187 13.26 25.83 -1.66
N ASP A 188 12.08 26.20 -2.18
CA ASP A 188 11.77 26.23 -3.62
C ASP A 188 12.02 24.88 -4.33
N GLY A 189 11.91 23.76 -3.64
CA GLY A 189 12.21 22.43 -4.15
C GLY A 189 11.43 22.07 -5.42
N TYR A 190 10.20 22.57 -5.56
CA TYR A 190 9.40 22.43 -6.78
C TYR A 190 9.86 23.30 -7.95
N ARG A 191 10.71 24.31 -7.72
CA ARG A 191 11.21 25.22 -8.75
C ARG A 191 12.64 24.94 -9.17
N ARG A 192 13.33 24.05 -8.48
CA ARG A 192 14.74 23.74 -8.66
C ARG A 192 14.90 22.41 -9.42
N ALA A 193 15.12 22.51 -10.73
CA ALA A 193 15.18 21.38 -11.67
C ALA A 193 16.24 20.33 -11.31
N GLU A 194 17.33 20.74 -10.63
CA GLU A 194 18.43 19.87 -10.24
C GLU A 194 18.00 18.73 -9.27
N PHE A 195 16.90 18.88 -8.56
CA PHE A 195 16.38 17.83 -7.67
C PHE A 195 15.53 16.79 -8.39
N TRP A 196 15.07 17.09 -9.61
CA TRP A 196 14.13 16.24 -10.32
C TRP A 196 14.81 15.33 -11.34
N VAL A 197 14.32 14.11 -11.50
CA VAL A 197 14.60 13.31 -12.69
C VAL A 197 13.92 13.96 -13.90
N GLN A 198 14.45 13.74 -15.09
CA GLN A 198 13.96 14.41 -16.29
C GLN A 198 12.45 14.29 -16.53
N ASN A 199 11.89 13.07 -16.39
CA ASN A 199 10.45 12.84 -16.55
C ASN A 199 9.63 13.49 -15.42
N GLY A 200 10.17 13.51 -14.19
CA GLY A 200 9.56 14.20 -13.06
C GLY A 200 9.51 15.71 -13.24
N TRP A 201 10.59 16.30 -13.79
CA TRP A 201 10.61 17.73 -14.09
C TRP A 201 9.59 18.10 -15.16
N ARG A 202 9.46 17.30 -16.25
CA ARG A 202 8.43 17.50 -17.28
C ARG A 202 7.05 17.41 -16.67
N TRP A 203 6.76 16.33 -15.94
CA TRP A 203 5.48 16.16 -15.24
C TRP A 203 5.16 17.38 -14.36
N ARG A 204 6.13 17.84 -13.55
CA ARG A 204 5.96 19.02 -12.68
C ARG A 204 5.58 20.27 -13.48
N GLN A 205 6.23 20.49 -14.63
CA GLN A 205 5.94 21.62 -15.53
C GLN A 205 4.55 21.49 -16.15
N ASP A 206 4.20 20.31 -16.65
CA ASP A 206 2.93 20.05 -17.35
C ASP A 206 1.73 20.24 -16.43
N VAL A 207 1.82 19.81 -15.16
CA VAL A 207 0.72 19.95 -14.18
C VAL A 207 0.82 21.22 -13.34
N GLY A 208 1.88 22.01 -13.47
CA GLY A 208 2.10 23.22 -12.70
C GLY A 208 2.23 22.99 -11.20
N ALA A 209 2.80 21.85 -10.77
CA ALA A 209 2.89 21.53 -9.35
C ALA A 209 3.86 22.47 -8.61
N GLU A 210 3.45 22.97 -7.47
CA GLU A 210 4.26 23.81 -6.57
C GLU A 210 4.32 23.28 -5.12
N HIS A 211 3.49 22.28 -4.79
CA HIS A 211 3.39 21.60 -3.51
C HIS A 211 2.56 20.31 -3.69
N PRO A 212 2.43 19.44 -2.68
CA PRO A 212 1.54 18.27 -2.74
C PRO A 212 0.10 18.65 -3.14
N VAL A 213 -0.55 17.80 -3.92
CA VAL A 213 -1.82 18.13 -4.61
C VAL A 213 -2.95 18.59 -3.69
N TYR A 214 -2.98 18.10 -2.46
CA TYR A 214 -4.03 18.44 -1.48
C TYR A 214 -3.53 19.38 -0.37
N TRP A 215 -2.43 20.08 -0.61
CA TRP A 215 -1.99 21.16 0.26
C TRP A 215 -2.43 22.50 -0.28
N ARG A 216 -2.55 23.48 0.60
CA ARG A 216 -2.85 24.87 0.27
C ARG A 216 -2.16 25.80 1.25
N PRO A 217 -1.38 26.80 0.77
CA PRO A 217 -0.78 27.79 1.66
C PRO A 217 -1.86 28.67 2.30
N LEU A 218 -1.62 29.05 3.56
CA LEU A 218 -2.39 30.02 4.30
C LEU A 218 -1.47 31.20 4.65
N SER A 219 -2.02 32.30 5.17
CA SER A 219 -1.22 33.47 5.56
C SER A 219 -0.14 33.12 6.60
N GLY A 220 1.05 33.65 6.43
CA GLY A 220 2.23 33.27 7.21
C GLY A 220 2.76 31.91 6.72
N ASP A 221 3.41 31.19 7.63
CA ASP A 221 4.01 29.88 7.33
C ASP A 221 3.06 28.70 7.62
N ARG A 222 1.77 28.96 7.56
CA ARG A 222 0.74 27.97 7.83
C ARG A 222 0.24 27.33 6.54
N TRP A 223 -0.09 26.04 6.64
CA TRP A 223 -0.62 25.24 5.55
C TRP A 223 -1.91 24.55 5.97
N LEU A 224 -2.77 24.33 5.00
CA LEU A 224 -3.92 23.44 5.12
C LEU A 224 -3.70 22.22 4.25
N ARG A 225 -4.25 21.09 4.68
CA ARG A 225 -4.43 19.90 3.84
C ARG A 225 -5.91 19.63 3.63
N ARG A 226 -6.24 19.08 2.48
CA ARG A 226 -7.59 18.58 2.22
C ARG A 226 -7.74 17.18 2.76
N ASN A 227 -8.75 16.97 3.58
CA ASN A 227 -9.19 15.68 4.11
C ASN A 227 -10.62 15.44 3.64
N PHE A 228 -10.78 14.65 2.58
CA PHE A 228 -12.03 14.51 1.83
C PHE A 228 -12.55 15.87 1.33
N ASP A 229 -13.71 16.33 1.79
CA ASP A 229 -14.30 17.63 1.45
C ASP A 229 -13.87 18.76 2.38
N GLN A 230 -13.07 18.48 3.41
CA GLN A 230 -12.69 19.46 4.42
C GLN A 230 -11.24 19.93 4.27
N TRP A 231 -11.02 21.23 4.42
CA TRP A 231 -9.69 21.81 4.58
C TRP A 231 -9.36 21.95 6.05
N VAL A 232 -8.37 21.22 6.52
CA VAL A 232 -7.92 21.22 7.93
C VAL A 232 -6.48 21.73 8.03
N PRO A 233 -6.04 22.22 9.19
CA PRO A 233 -4.63 22.55 9.40
C PRO A 233 -3.72 21.36 9.03
N LEU A 234 -2.57 21.65 8.43
CA LEU A 234 -1.55 20.63 8.15
C LEU A 234 -0.86 20.27 9.47
N GLU A 235 -0.97 19.01 9.87
CA GLU A 235 -0.35 18.49 11.09
C GLU A 235 1.10 18.07 10.80
N ASP A 236 2.03 18.59 11.58
CA ASP A 236 3.46 18.46 11.34
C ASP A 236 3.97 17.02 11.41
N ASP A 237 3.50 16.24 12.38
CA ASP A 237 4.00 14.88 12.68
C ASP A 237 3.29 13.74 11.93
N LEU A 238 2.30 14.06 11.11
CA LEU A 238 1.72 13.06 10.20
C LEU A 238 2.65 12.81 9.01
N PRO A 239 2.65 11.59 8.44
CA PRO A 239 3.39 11.33 7.22
C PRO A 239 2.87 12.20 6.08
N VAL A 240 3.75 12.69 5.23
CA VAL A 240 3.34 13.34 4.00
C VAL A 240 2.60 12.35 3.11
N LEU A 241 1.44 12.77 2.61
CA LEU A 241 0.59 11.97 1.74
C LEU A 241 0.35 12.63 0.40
N HIS A 242 -0.12 11.83 -0.55
CA HIS A 242 -0.51 12.30 -1.87
C HIS A 242 0.65 12.98 -2.62
N VAL A 243 1.84 12.47 -2.37
CA VAL A 243 3.04 12.75 -3.16
C VAL A 243 3.30 11.59 -4.08
N ASN A 244 3.65 11.88 -5.33
CA ASN A 244 3.99 10.85 -6.28
C ASN A 244 5.49 10.46 -6.18
N TRP A 245 5.90 9.48 -6.98
CA TRP A 245 7.27 8.98 -6.95
C TRP A 245 8.30 10.07 -7.34
N TYR A 246 7.93 10.96 -8.27
CA TYR A 246 8.80 12.04 -8.68
C TYR A 246 9.03 13.07 -7.57
N GLU A 247 7.96 13.42 -6.83
CA GLU A 247 8.00 14.31 -5.68
C GLU A 247 8.85 13.71 -4.54
N ALA A 248 8.63 12.43 -4.23
CA ALA A 248 9.41 11.69 -3.24
C ALA A 248 10.90 11.61 -3.63
N SER A 249 11.20 11.33 -4.90
CA SER A 249 12.56 11.28 -5.42
C SER A 249 13.24 12.66 -5.39
N ALA A 250 12.50 13.74 -5.70
CA ALA A 250 13.01 15.11 -5.66
C ALA A 250 13.32 15.54 -4.22
N TYR A 251 12.43 15.25 -3.27
CA TYR A 251 12.69 15.47 -1.85
C TYR A 251 13.96 14.74 -1.41
N CYS A 252 14.11 13.47 -1.76
CA CYS A 252 15.29 12.71 -1.39
C CYS A 252 16.58 13.37 -1.89
N ARG A 253 16.62 13.84 -3.13
CA ARG A 253 17.80 14.53 -3.68
C ARG A 253 18.10 15.85 -2.98
N TRP A 254 17.05 16.62 -2.67
CA TRP A 254 17.18 17.86 -1.90
C TRP A 254 17.74 17.59 -0.52
N ALA A 255 17.27 16.55 0.16
CA ALA A 255 17.71 16.19 1.50
C ALA A 255 19.06 15.47 1.55
N GLY A 256 19.72 15.24 0.39
CA GLY A 256 20.96 14.43 0.33
C GLY A 256 20.71 12.96 0.71
N ARG A 257 19.54 12.43 0.34
CA ARG A 257 19.10 11.07 0.63
C ARG A 257 18.63 10.35 -0.65
N ARG A 258 18.13 9.13 -0.51
CA ARG A 258 17.50 8.35 -1.59
C ARG A 258 16.28 7.58 -1.09
N LEU A 259 15.44 7.13 -2.00
CA LEU A 259 14.41 6.15 -1.69
C LEU A 259 15.08 4.78 -1.41
N PRO A 260 14.52 3.96 -0.51
CA PRO A 260 14.92 2.57 -0.39
C PRO A 260 14.60 1.79 -1.67
N THR A 261 15.37 0.78 -1.99
CA THR A 261 14.93 -0.25 -2.91
C THR A 261 13.84 -1.09 -2.25
N GLU A 262 13.07 -1.82 -3.03
CA GLU A 262 12.08 -2.77 -2.52
C GLU A 262 12.69 -3.79 -1.56
N ALA A 263 13.88 -4.30 -1.92
CA ALA A 263 14.62 -5.24 -1.09
C ALA A 263 15.08 -4.65 0.25
N GLU A 264 15.62 -3.44 0.24
CA GLU A 264 16.02 -2.74 1.46
C GLU A 264 14.82 -2.48 2.37
N TRP A 265 13.67 -2.10 1.78
CA TRP A 265 12.45 -1.91 2.53
C TRP A 265 12.00 -3.21 3.20
N GLU A 266 11.95 -4.33 2.45
CA GLU A 266 11.51 -5.62 2.97
C GLU A 266 12.45 -6.14 4.07
N ILE A 267 13.77 -6.02 3.88
CA ILE A 267 14.76 -6.37 4.91
C ILE A 267 14.54 -5.55 6.18
N ALA A 268 14.40 -4.24 6.07
CA ALA A 268 14.19 -3.38 7.24
C ALA A 268 12.89 -3.71 7.98
N ALA A 269 11.88 -4.22 7.27
CA ALA A 269 10.59 -4.61 7.84
C ALA A 269 10.65 -6.00 8.51
N CYS A 270 11.21 -7.02 7.85
CA CYS A 270 10.99 -8.41 8.26
C CYS A 270 12.25 -9.20 8.64
N ALA A 271 13.44 -8.71 8.34
CA ALA A 271 14.65 -9.43 8.72
C ALA A 271 14.99 -9.22 10.21
N GLU A 272 15.77 -10.14 10.75
CA GLU A 272 16.28 -10.05 12.11
C GLU A 272 17.82 -9.92 12.07
N PRO A 273 18.42 -9.12 12.96
CA PRO A 273 19.88 -9.11 13.07
C PRO A 273 20.37 -10.46 13.60
N MET A 274 21.53 -10.90 13.11
CA MET A 274 22.22 -12.04 13.75
C MET A 274 22.57 -11.72 15.21
N PRO A 275 22.63 -12.72 16.10
CA PRO A 275 22.97 -12.51 17.52
C PRO A 275 24.32 -11.82 17.75
N ASN A 276 25.27 -11.97 16.83
CA ASN A 276 26.59 -11.31 16.87
C ASN A 276 26.57 -9.90 16.28
N GLY A 277 25.42 -9.41 15.81
CA GLY A 277 25.26 -8.10 15.16
C GLY A 277 25.88 -7.98 13.76
N GLN A 278 26.43 -9.05 13.22
CA GLN A 278 27.08 -9.07 11.90
C GLN A 278 26.23 -9.81 10.87
N GLY A 279 25.42 -9.07 10.14
CA GLY A 279 24.54 -9.61 9.11
C GLY A 279 23.10 -9.82 9.56
N ILE A 280 22.31 -10.38 8.67
CA ILE A 280 20.88 -10.67 8.85
C ILE A 280 20.66 -12.19 8.97
N ALA A 281 19.72 -12.58 9.82
CA ALA A 281 19.35 -13.97 10.01
C ALA A 281 18.49 -14.46 8.80
N GLU A 282 18.51 -15.77 8.58
CA GLU A 282 17.69 -16.39 7.51
C GLU A 282 16.19 -16.28 7.76
N ARG A 283 15.79 -16.19 9.03
CA ARG A 283 14.38 -16.09 9.39
C ARG A 283 13.78 -14.76 8.97
N LYS A 284 12.61 -14.82 8.31
CA LYS A 284 11.76 -13.68 8.00
C LYS A 284 10.55 -13.66 8.94
N ARG A 285 10.20 -12.47 9.44
CA ARG A 285 8.94 -12.21 10.15
C ARG A 285 7.81 -11.96 9.15
N LEU A 286 6.59 -12.38 9.50
CA LEU A 286 5.40 -12.03 8.71
C LEU A 286 5.08 -10.52 8.75
N TYR A 287 5.30 -9.91 9.91
CA TYR A 287 5.08 -8.49 10.18
C TYR A 287 6.33 -7.89 10.84
N PRO A 288 6.49 -6.56 10.85
CA PRO A 288 7.66 -5.92 11.46
C PRO A 288 7.87 -6.32 12.93
N TRP A 289 6.79 -6.45 13.69
CA TRP A 289 6.79 -6.80 15.11
C TRP A 289 6.87 -8.32 15.39
N GLY A 290 6.92 -9.16 14.38
CA GLY A 290 6.94 -10.63 14.50
C GLY A 290 5.82 -11.31 13.73
N ASP A 291 5.35 -12.47 14.19
CA ASP A 291 4.39 -13.30 13.46
C ASP A 291 2.94 -13.16 13.98
N SER A 292 2.74 -12.35 15.02
CA SER A 292 1.39 -12.10 15.56
C SER A 292 0.56 -11.25 14.60
N PRO A 293 -0.73 -11.54 14.40
CA PRO A 293 -1.60 -10.75 13.53
C PRO A 293 -1.60 -9.25 13.87
N PRO A 294 -1.93 -8.38 12.91
CA PRO A 294 -2.09 -6.95 13.15
C PRO A 294 -3.13 -6.66 14.24
N ALA A 295 -2.81 -5.69 15.08
CA ALA A 295 -3.67 -5.19 16.15
C ALA A 295 -3.58 -3.67 16.22
N THR A 296 -4.49 -3.02 16.95
CA THR A 296 -4.60 -1.55 17.01
C THR A 296 -3.34 -0.87 17.55
N GLU A 297 -2.65 -1.53 18.47
CA GLU A 297 -1.40 -1.03 19.08
C GLU A 297 -0.18 -1.23 18.18
N ARG A 298 -0.32 -1.96 17.06
CA ARG A 298 0.78 -2.33 16.15
C ARG A 298 0.69 -1.69 14.78
N ALA A 299 -0.53 -1.47 14.27
CA ALA A 299 -0.70 -0.92 12.93
C ALA A 299 -1.97 -0.08 12.80
N ASN A 300 -1.89 1.02 12.06
CA ASN A 300 -3.03 1.82 11.63
C ASN A 300 -3.54 1.27 10.29
N LEU A 301 -4.59 0.46 10.35
CA LEU A 301 -5.22 -0.28 9.26
C LEU A 301 -6.75 -0.26 9.41
N ASP A 302 -7.47 -0.84 8.46
CA ASP A 302 -8.92 -1.13 8.55
C ASP A 302 -9.81 0.11 8.73
N TRP A 303 -9.39 1.27 8.22
CA TRP A 303 -10.10 2.56 8.38
C TRP A 303 -10.32 3.01 9.83
N ARG A 304 -9.61 2.47 10.80
CA ARG A 304 -9.86 2.71 12.24
C ARG A 304 -9.74 4.18 12.62
N ASN A 305 -8.78 4.90 12.03
CA ASN A 305 -8.56 6.32 12.29
C ASN A 305 -9.06 7.23 11.17
N MET A 306 -9.62 6.69 10.09
CA MET A 306 -10.07 7.43 8.90
C MET A 306 -9.03 8.42 8.35
N GLY A 307 -7.75 8.09 8.53
CA GLY A 307 -6.59 8.90 8.15
C GLY A 307 -5.31 8.39 8.79
N CYS A 308 -4.23 9.11 8.54
CA CYS A 308 -2.96 8.81 9.17
C CYS A 308 -2.92 9.23 10.63
N ILE A 309 -2.03 8.61 11.37
CA ILE A 309 -1.60 8.98 12.72
C ILE A 309 -0.15 9.44 12.69
N GLU A 310 0.31 10.09 13.77
CA GLU A 310 1.67 10.56 13.91
C GLU A 310 2.71 9.45 13.65
N VAL A 311 3.78 9.76 12.93
CA VAL A 311 4.81 8.77 12.56
C VAL A 311 5.53 8.17 13.78
N HIS A 312 5.48 8.85 14.91
CA HIS A 312 6.07 8.41 16.18
C HIS A 312 5.12 7.59 17.05
N ALA A 313 3.86 7.46 16.66
CA ALA A 313 2.87 6.64 17.37
C ALA A 313 3.18 5.13 17.22
N LEU A 314 2.47 4.31 18.00
CA LEU A 314 2.54 2.84 17.97
C LEU A 314 3.96 2.27 18.17
N PRO A 315 4.59 2.43 19.34
CA PRO A 315 5.91 1.83 19.59
C PRO A 315 5.95 0.31 19.43
N ALA A 316 4.82 -0.38 19.57
CA ALA A 316 4.71 -1.81 19.33
C ALA A 316 4.74 -2.21 17.83
N SER A 317 4.79 -1.24 16.91
CA SER A 317 4.91 -1.48 15.47
C SER A 317 6.35 -1.65 14.99
N GLU A 318 7.33 -1.50 15.86
CA GLU A 318 8.74 -1.50 15.49
C GLU A 318 9.20 -2.83 14.90
N SER A 319 9.97 -2.75 13.81
CA SER A 319 10.72 -3.89 13.27
C SER A 319 11.89 -4.27 14.19
N ALA A 320 12.55 -5.39 13.90
CA ALA A 320 13.74 -5.80 14.64
C ALA A 320 14.86 -4.76 14.64
N PHE A 321 14.88 -3.88 13.65
CA PHE A 321 15.84 -2.78 13.51
C PHE A 321 15.33 -1.45 14.08
N GLY A 322 14.11 -1.43 14.66
CA GLY A 322 13.50 -0.25 15.24
C GLY A 322 12.92 0.72 14.19
N CYS A 323 12.57 0.25 12.99
CA CYS A 323 11.77 1.01 12.05
C CYS A 323 10.31 0.93 12.45
N ARG A 324 9.64 2.09 12.55
CA ARG A 324 8.27 2.20 13.04
C ARG A 324 7.27 2.33 11.91
N GLN A 325 6.07 1.77 12.10
CA GLN A 325 4.93 1.85 11.18
C GLN A 325 5.28 1.46 9.73
N MET A 326 6.13 0.46 9.55
CA MET A 326 6.41 -0.08 8.22
C MET A 326 5.20 -0.81 7.62
N ILE A 327 4.23 -1.21 8.46
CA ILE A 327 2.92 -1.70 8.02
C ILE A 327 1.82 -0.76 8.50
N GLY A 328 0.91 -0.40 7.57
CA GLY A 328 -0.19 0.52 7.80
C GLY A 328 0.23 1.99 7.72
N ASN A 329 -0.69 2.88 8.03
CA ASN A 329 -0.58 4.33 8.02
C ASN A 329 -0.45 4.92 6.61
N THR A 330 0.61 4.68 5.86
CA THR A 330 0.82 5.14 4.49
C THR A 330 1.53 4.10 3.63
N TRP A 331 1.12 3.93 2.39
CA TRP A 331 1.94 3.26 1.39
C TRP A 331 3.26 4.00 1.22
N GLU A 332 4.35 3.27 1.04
CA GLU A 332 5.68 3.86 0.91
C GLU A 332 6.28 3.57 -0.46
N TRP A 333 6.57 4.63 -1.21
CA TRP A 333 7.29 4.55 -2.47
C TRP A 333 8.69 3.98 -2.28
N THR A 334 9.06 3.03 -3.14
CA THR A 334 10.44 2.55 -3.28
C THR A 334 11.08 3.06 -4.57
N SER A 335 12.39 2.95 -4.69
CA SER A 335 13.09 3.29 -5.94
C SER A 335 12.88 2.25 -7.04
N SER A 336 12.47 1.02 -6.68
CA SER A 336 12.37 -0.13 -7.57
C SER A 336 11.27 0.06 -8.63
N ALA A 337 11.60 -0.31 -9.87
CA ALA A 337 10.57 -0.57 -10.86
C ALA A 337 9.77 -1.82 -10.46
N PHE A 338 8.52 -1.86 -10.85
CA PHE A 338 7.71 -3.06 -10.68
C PHE A 338 8.06 -4.03 -11.79
N GLU A 339 8.86 -5.04 -11.44
CA GLU A 339 9.36 -6.05 -12.35
C GLU A 339 8.97 -7.44 -11.85
N PRO A 340 8.87 -8.45 -12.74
CA PRO A 340 8.63 -9.82 -12.33
C PRO A 340 9.82 -10.34 -11.53
N TYR A 341 9.55 -11.15 -10.51
CA TYR A 341 10.60 -11.91 -9.82
C TYR A 341 11.13 -13.04 -10.72
N PRO A 342 12.36 -13.53 -10.46
CA PRO A 342 12.94 -14.63 -11.24
C PRO A 342 12.02 -15.85 -11.28
N GLY A 343 11.72 -16.34 -12.49
CA GLY A 343 10.83 -17.48 -12.69
C GLY A 343 9.33 -17.16 -12.58
N PHE A 344 8.94 -15.89 -12.66
CA PHE A 344 7.54 -15.48 -12.64
C PHE A 344 6.66 -16.26 -13.61
N VAL A 345 5.54 -16.71 -13.12
CA VAL A 345 4.44 -17.29 -13.89
C VAL A 345 3.16 -16.59 -13.49
N ALA A 346 2.44 -16.04 -14.46
CA ALA A 346 1.18 -15.37 -14.18
C ALA A 346 0.19 -16.33 -13.51
N GLY A 347 -0.42 -15.87 -12.44
CA GLY A 347 -1.49 -16.56 -11.73
C GLY A 347 -2.80 -16.63 -12.54
N PRO A 348 -3.85 -17.22 -11.96
CA PRO A 348 -5.16 -17.31 -12.63
C PRO A 348 -5.76 -15.96 -13.02
N TYR A 349 -5.47 -14.91 -12.26
CA TYR A 349 -5.84 -13.53 -12.58
C TYR A 349 -4.67 -12.85 -13.32
N LYS A 350 -4.55 -13.15 -14.61
CA LYS A 350 -3.41 -12.74 -15.46
C LYS A 350 -3.23 -11.23 -15.55
N GLU A 351 -4.32 -10.48 -15.46
CA GLU A 351 -4.34 -9.02 -15.56
C GLU A 351 -3.86 -8.32 -14.28
N TYR A 352 -3.64 -9.07 -13.20
CA TYR A 352 -3.26 -8.49 -11.91
C TYR A 352 -1.85 -7.89 -11.94
N SER A 353 -0.86 -8.57 -12.51
CA SER A 353 0.55 -8.17 -12.45
C SER A 353 1.20 -7.94 -13.80
N ALA A 354 1.12 -8.91 -14.70
CA ALA A 354 1.90 -8.93 -15.94
C ALA A 354 1.76 -7.67 -16.83
N PRO A 355 0.57 -7.06 -17.01
CA PRO A 355 0.41 -5.86 -17.84
C PRO A 355 1.11 -4.61 -17.30
N TRP A 356 1.52 -4.60 -16.03
CA TRP A 356 2.00 -3.42 -15.31
C TRP A 356 3.51 -3.42 -15.07
N PHE A 357 4.20 -4.48 -15.47
CA PHE A 357 5.65 -4.53 -15.37
C PHE A 357 6.32 -3.49 -16.26
N GLY A 358 7.40 -2.89 -15.75
CA GLY A 358 8.28 -1.99 -16.48
C GLY A 358 7.98 -0.50 -16.32
N ASP A 359 6.71 -0.09 -16.25
CA ASP A 359 6.32 1.34 -16.19
C ASP A 359 5.77 1.79 -14.83
N HIS A 360 5.58 0.86 -13.89
CA HIS A 360 5.14 1.13 -12.53
C HIS A 360 6.31 1.13 -11.54
N LYS A 361 6.07 1.72 -10.37
CA LYS A 361 6.97 1.71 -9.22
C LYS A 361 6.35 0.93 -8.09
N VAL A 362 7.18 0.20 -7.34
CA VAL A 362 6.74 -0.59 -6.20
C VAL A 362 6.47 0.31 -4.99
N LEU A 363 5.35 0.06 -4.33
CA LEU A 363 5.02 0.58 -3.00
C LEU A 363 4.90 -0.57 -2.02
N ARG A 364 5.21 -0.29 -0.76
CA ARG A 364 5.21 -1.29 0.30
C ARG A 364 4.45 -0.78 1.54
N GLY A 365 4.01 -1.71 2.39
CA GLY A 365 3.56 -1.45 3.75
C GLY A 365 2.07 -1.29 3.97
N GLY A 366 1.29 -0.94 2.97
CA GLY A 366 -0.12 -0.63 3.17
C GLY A 366 -0.37 0.76 3.74
N CYS A 367 -1.61 1.21 3.70
CA CYS A 367 -2.03 2.47 4.30
C CYS A 367 -3.11 2.25 5.37
N TRP A 368 -3.56 3.32 6.00
CA TRP A 368 -4.62 3.28 7.02
C TRP A 368 -5.95 2.67 6.52
N ALA A 369 -6.19 2.66 5.20
CA ALA A 369 -7.37 2.08 4.57
C ALA A 369 -7.16 0.61 4.14
N THR A 370 -5.95 0.09 4.19
CA THR A 370 -5.66 -1.30 3.81
C THR A 370 -6.22 -2.27 4.86
N ARG A 371 -6.82 -3.37 4.41
CA ARG A 371 -7.34 -4.40 5.32
C ARG A 371 -6.22 -5.20 5.95
N SER A 372 -6.31 -5.40 7.26
CA SER A 372 -5.31 -6.15 8.04
C SER A 372 -5.12 -7.60 7.58
N ARG A 373 -6.18 -8.22 7.05
CA ARG A 373 -6.12 -9.60 6.52
C ARG A 373 -5.37 -9.71 5.19
N LEU A 374 -5.22 -8.59 4.46
CA LEU A 374 -4.52 -8.55 3.17
C LEU A 374 -3.02 -8.35 3.34
N ILE A 375 -2.61 -7.53 4.32
CA ILE A 375 -1.26 -7.00 4.38
C ILE A 375 -0.25 -7.89 5.10
N ARG A 376 0.95 -8.00 4.52
CA ARG A 376 2.16 -8.64 5.09
C ARG A 376 3.41 -7.89 4.63
N ASN A 377 4.56 -8.22 5.19
CA ASN A 377 5.83 -7.60 4.80
C ASN A 377 6.18 -7.77 3.32
N ASN A 378 5.78 -8.87 2.69
CA ASN A 378 6.07 -9.19 1.30
C ASN A 378 5.05 -8.66 0.30
N TYR A 379 3.92 -8.11 0.75
CA TYR A 379 2.89 -7.58 -0.15
C TYR A 379 3.43 -6.44 -1.02
N ARG A 380 3.22 -6.55 -2.33
CA ARG A 380 3.67 -5.59 -3.35
C ARG A 380 2.49 -4.84 -3.94
N ASN A 381 2.46 -3.53 -3.76
CA ASN A 381 1.58 -2.65 -4.50
C ASN A 381 2.39 -1.88 -5.57
N PHE A 382 1.72 -1.42 -6.61
CA PHE A 382 2.40 -0.77 -7.72
C PHE A 382 1.51 0.28 -8.38
N TYR A 383 2.10 1.43 -8.67
CA TYR A 383 1.43 2.51 -9.38
C TYR A 383 2.38 3.19 -10.36
N LYS A 384 1.82 3.88 -11.36
CA LYS A 384 2.60 4.78 -12.22
C LYS A 384 3.28 5.86 -11.37
N PRO A 385 4.50 6.28 -11.76
CA PRO A 385 5.29 7.20 -10.95
C PRO A 385 4.68 8.61 -10.79
N ASP A 386 3.70 8.98 -11.59
CA ASP A 386 2.99 10.24 -11.55
C ASP A 386 1.70 10.22 -10.71
N ARG A 387 1.27 9.04 -10.20
CA ARG A 387 0.07 8.91 -9.36
C ARG A 387 0.26 9.60 -8.00
N ARG A 388 -0.61 10.55 -7.67
CA ARG A 388 -0.61 11.28 -6.40
C ARG A 388 -1.99 11.34 -5.70
N ASP A 389 -2.94 10.62 -6.22
CA ASP A 389 -4.29 10.47 -5.64
C ASP A 389 -4.37 9.36 -4.58
N VAL A 390 -3.42 8.45 -4.57
CA VAL A 390 -3.33 7.31 -3.64
C VAL A 390 -2.82 7.73 -2.26
N TRP A 391 -3.10 6.92 -1.23
CA TRP A 391 -2.66 7.15 0.14
C TRP A 391 -1.18 6.80 0.33
N ALA A 392 -0.31 7.44 -0.46
CA ALA A 392 1.12 7.15 -0.50
C ALA A 392 1.97 8.33 -0.02
N GLY A 393 2.96 7.98 0.77
CA GLY A 393 4.10 8.76 1.20
C GLY A 393 5.38 7.96 0.94
N PHE A 394 6.41 8.14 1.76
CA PHE A 394 7.69 7.43 1.61
C PHE A 394 8.56 7.57 2.85
N ARG A 395 9.54 6.68 2.98
CA ARG A 395 10.71 6.86 3.86
C ARG A 395 11.98 6.95 3.05
N THR A 396 13.08 7.31 3.69
CA THR A 396 14.33 7.57 2.99
C THR A 396 15.48 6.69 3.50
N CYS A 397 16.47 6.46 2.65
CA CYS A 397 17.76 5.89 3.03
C CYS A 397 18.86 6.95 2.92
N ALA A 398 19.91 6.82 3.73
CA ALA A 398 21.13 7.56 3.55
C ALA A 398 21.76 7.22 2.18
N LEU A 399 22.49 8.15 1.62
CA LEU A 399 23.35 7.85 0.45
C LEU A 399 24.42 6.84 0.89
N SER A 400 24.68 5.85 0.05
CA SER A 400 25.79 4.93 0.29
C SER A 400 27.10 5.74 0.26
N ASN A 401 27.83 5.73 1.35
CA ASN A 401 29.21 6.17 1.29
C ASN A 401 29.96 5.14 0.44
N GLU A 402 30.23 5.47 -0.82
CA GLU A 402 31.25 4.76 -1.58
C GLU A 402 32.59 5.00 -0.84
N ARG A 403 32.97 4.05 0.02
CA ARG A 403 34.31 3.95 0.56
C ARG A 403 35.12 2.92 -0.25
#